data_2660c9e83bf308b9f667086400599cca
#
_entry.id   2660c9e83bf308b9f667086400599cca
#
_cell.length_a   1.000
_cell.length_b   1.000
_cell.length_c   1.000
_cell.angle_alpha   90.00
_cell.angle_beta   90.00
_cell.angle_gamma   90.00
#
_symmetry.space_group_name_H-M   'P 1'
#
loop_
_entity.id
_entity.type
_entity.pdbx_description
1 polymer ?
#
loop_
_entity_poly.entity_id
_entity_poly.type
_entity_poly.pdbx_seq_one_letter_code
_entity_poly.pdbx_strand_id
1 'polypeptide(L)'
;MNTDRLVRHLLPLLTLLAVGGIQRAGAQSAPSDVDPVEAWRFPVGERMEFSVSWGRVRLGEGSIEVEAIDSIDDRETYRVAMEAWGGPPFYRVQDRQVSWIRPQPLSSVRFEQRLSEGSYKRDTRYSFDLDGMTYDRHDIVDGEWRARNEETAVPILEGALDDVSFLFFARLLPLEVGQRYEFDRYFKESGNPVIIEVLRREEIRVPAGTFQTIVVRPIIQTGGAFGDGGEAELYLTDDDRRLIVRLKTSMAVGSGNLFLTGYEPGEGDLIPIDTSAASVPVDLADTREDLP
;
A
#
# COMPACT_ATOMS: atom_id res chain seq x y z
N MET A 1 16.55 -28.45 8.94
CA MET A 1 16.33 -27.16 8.27
C MET A 1 14.83 -26.96 8.28
N ASN A 2 14.35 -26.06 9.16
CA ASN A 2 12.94 -26.03 9.58
C ASN A 2 12.09 -25.45 8.45
N THR A 3 11.21 -26.26 7.88
CA THR A 3 10.25 -25.91 6.83
C THR A 3 9.35 -24.73 7.21
N ASP A 4 9.09 -24.53 8.50
CA ASP A 4 8.31 -23.42 9.04
C ASP A 4 8.97 -22.04 8.83
N ARG A 5 10.31 -21.97 8.79
CA ARG A 5 11.02 -20.71 8.50
C ARG A 5 10.97 -20.31 7.03
N LEU A 6 11.00 -21.31 6.12
CA LEU A 6 10.96 -21.05 4.67
C LEU A 6 9.59 -20.53 4.24
N VAL A 7 8.53 -21.09 4.82
CA VAL A 7 7.13 -20.73 4.49
C VAL A 7 6.76 -19.37 5.09
N ARG A 8 7.32 -18.98 6.23
CA ARG A 8 7.14 -17.65 6.84
C ARG A 8 7.66 -16.50 5.97
N HIS A 9 8.58 -16.79 5.04
CA HIS A 9 9.13 -15.79 4.10
C HIS A 9 8.48 -15.85 2.72
N LEU A 10 7.61 -16.84 2.48
CA LEU A 10 7.02 -17.06 1.16
C LEU A 10 5.69 -16.31 0.93
N LEU A 11 5.01 -15.90 1.99
CA LEU A 11 3.67 -15.32 1.88
C LEU A 11 3.45 -13.92 2.48
N PRO A 12 4.43 -13.15 2.96
CA PRO A 12 4.18 -11.77 3.39
C PRO A 12 3.99 -10.81 2.22
N LEU A 13 3.52 -11.29 1.06
CA LEU A 13 3.27 -10.41 -0.09
C LEU A 13 2.03 -9.53 0.12
N LEU A 14 1.16 -9.91 1.03
CA LEU A 14 -0.04 -9.19 1.39
C LEU A 14 -0.08 -8.78 2.87
N THR A 15 0.73 -9.41 3.73
CA THR A 15 1.04 -8.92 5.06
C THR A 15 2.27 -8.03 5.00
N LEU A 16 2.10 -6.85 4.43
CA LEU A 16 3.06 -5.78 4.60
C LEU A 16 2.97 -5.32 6.05
N LEU A 17 4.10 -5.40 6.77
CA LEU A 17 4.37 -4.67 7.98
C LEU A 17 3.99 -5.34 9.33
N ALA A 18 4.88 -6.09 9.87
CA ALA A 18 5.21 -6.04 11.28
C ALA A 18 6.58 -6.64 11.51
N VAL A 19 7.56 -5.88 11.92
CA VAL A 19 8.54 -6.12 12.99
C VAL A 19 9.71 -5.14 12.93
N GLY A 20 9.91 -4.41 14.03
CA GLY A 20 11.19 -4.14 14.66
C GLY A 20 12.06 -3.03 14.12
N GLY A 21 12.13 -1.95 14.88
CA GLY A 21 12.95 -0.79 14.66
C GLY A 21 14.45 -1.01 14.72
N ILE A 22 15.18 -0.24 13.92
CA ILE A 22 16.53 0.24 14.17
C ILE A 22 16.55 1.71 13.79
N GLN A 23 16.80 2.56 14.78
CA GLN A 23 16.97 4.00 14.58
C GLN A 23 18.21 4.29 13.76
N ARG A 24 18.07 5.13 12.74
CA ARG A 24 19.16 5.90 12.17
C ARG A 24 18.73 7.34 11.94
N ALA A 25 19.61 8.24 12.36
CA ALA A 25 19.47 9.67 12.36
C ALA A 25 19.23 10.24 10.94
N GLY A 26 18.32 11.23 10.89
CA GLY A 26 17.81 11.84 9.70
C GLY A 26 18.75 12.77 8.95
N ALA A 27 18.46 12.85 7.67
CA ALA A 27 18.68 14.07 6.89
C ALA A 27 17.28 14.70 6.68
N GLN A 28 17.10 15.93 7.12
CA GLN A 28 15.89 16.69 6.90
C GLN A 28 15.83 17.08 5.42
N SER A 29 14.95 16.40 4.68
CA SER A 29 14.49 16.87 3.38
C SER A 29 13.34 17.82 3.62
N ALA A 30 13.34 18.98 2.95
CA ALA A 30 12.24 19.92 3.05
C ALA A 30 10.94 19.27 2.55
N PRO A 31 9.79 19.48 3.22
CA PRO A 31 8.52 18.94 2.77
C PRO A 31 8.19 19.55 1.41
N SER A 32 7.88 18.69 0.43
CA SER A 32 7.25 19.14 -0.79
C SER A 32 5.80 19.49 -0.46
N ASP A 33 5.47 20.76 -0.48
CA ASP A 33 4.13 21.34 -0.27
C ASP A 33 3.17 21.00 -1.43
N VAL A 34 3.05 19.74 -1.77
CA VAL A 34 2.13 19.27 -2.80
C VAL A 34 1.17 18.31 -2.16
N ASP A 35 0.00 18.82 -1.76
CA ASP A 35 -1.16 17.95 -1.54
C ASP A 35 -1.89 17.81 -2.91
N PRO A 36 -1.63 16.71 -3.65
CA PRO A 36 -2.11 16.57 -5.03
C PRO A 36 -3.60 16.27 -5.11
N VAL A 37 -4.36 16.29 -3.98
CA VAL A 37 -5.66 15.63 -3.94
C VAL A 37 -6.74 16.53 -3.35
N GLU A 38 -7.14 17.58 -4.07
CA GLU A 38 -8.29 18.40 -3.65
C GLU A 38 -9.64 17.71 -3.87
N ALA A 39 -9.77 16.79 -4.82
CA ALA A 39 -10.99 16.00 -5.01
C ALA A 39 -10.67 14.67 -5.73
N TRP A 40 -10.90 13.57 -5.06
CA TRP A 40 -10.82 12.25 -5.68
C TRP A 40 -12.07 11.42 -5.33
N ARG A 41 -12.43 10.52 -6.24
CA ARG A 41 -13.45 9.51 -6.02
C ARG A 41 -13.00 8.20 -6.65
N PHE A 42 -13.23 7.10 -5.94
CA PHE A 42 -13.06 5.78 -6.52
C PHE A 42 -14.43 5.19 -6.83
N PRO A 43 -14.58 4.50 -7.96
CA PRO A 43 -15.84 3.85 -8.31
C PRO A 43 -16.20 2.80 -7.26
N VAL A 44 -17.38 2.92 -6.64
CA VAL A 44 -17.88 1.89 -5.71
C VAL A 44 -18.19 0.63 -6.51
N GLY A 45 -17.73 -0.52 -6.02
CA GLY A 45 -17.78 -1.80 -6.75
C GLY A 45 -16.59 -2.02 -7.68
N GLU A 46 -15.64 -1.06 -7.79
CA GLU A 46 -14.37 -1.33 -8.49
C GLU A 46 -13.68 -2.50 -7.82
N ARG A 47 -13.42 -3.57 -8.61
CA ARG A 47 -12.79 -4.78 -8.10
C ARG A 47 -11.70 -5.26 -9.06
N MET A 48 -10.52 -5.45 -8.51
CA MET A 48 -9.36 -6.03 -9.19
C MET A 48 -9.07 -7.40 -8.58
N GLU A 49 -9.00 -8.44 -9.41
CA GLU A 49 -8.68 -9.80 -8.99
C GLU A 49 -7.27 -10.18 -9.44
N PHE A 50 -6.57 -10.94 -8.60
CA PHE A 50 -5.17 -11.27 -8.83
C PHE A 50 -4.89 -12.75 -8.63
N SER A 51 -3.97 -13.30 -9.43
CA SER A 51 -3.25 -14.51 -9.08
C SER A 51 -1.97 -14.16 -8.33
N VAL A 52 -1.71 -14.89 -7.24
CA VAL A 52 -0.51 -14.74 -6.40
C VAL A 52 0.46 -15.87 -6.72
N SER A 53 1.73 -15.54 -7.00
CA SER A 53 2.74 -16.54 -7.29
C SER A 53 4.09 -16.23 -6.62
N TRP A 54 4.87 -17.29 -6.40
CA TRP A 54 6.25 -17.22 -5.97
C TRP A 54 7.14 -17.85 -7.05
N GLY A 55 7.96 -17.04 -7.69
CA GLY A 55 8.64 -17.46 -8.91
C GLY A 55 7.62 -17.92 -9.96
N ARG A 56 7.65 -19.21 -10.30
CA ARG A 56 6.74 -19.83 -11.27
C ARG A 56 5.57 -20.60 -10.62
N VAL A 57 5.54 -20.68 -9.30
CA VAL A 57 4.54 -21.47 -8.58
C VAL A 57 3.37 -20.58 -8.18
N ARG A 58 2.16 -20.88 -8.65
CA ARG A 58 0.94 -20.22 -8.18
C ARG A 58 0.66 -20.67 -6.76
N LEU A 59 0.51 -19.71 -5.86
CA LEU A 59 0.28 -19.94 -4.44
C LEU A 59 -1.17 -19.67 -4.02
N GLY A 60 -1.85 -18.76 -4.72
CA GLY A 60 -3.18 -18.35 -4.32
C GLY A 60 -3.78 -17.30 -5.23
N GLU A 61 -4.73 -16.61 -4.68
CA GLU A 61 -5.50 -15.54 -5.31
C GLU A 61 -5.63 -14.36 -4.33
N GLY A 62 -6.00 -13.21 -4.83
CA GLY A 62 -6.31 -12.04 -4.04
C GLY A 62 -7.23 -11.08 -4.76
N SER A 63 -7.75 -10.11 -4.05
CA SER A 63 -8.55 -9.03 -4.63
C SER A 63 -8.30 -7.71 -3.91
N ILE A 64 -8.57 -6.62 -4.62
CA ILE A 64 -8.71 -5.28 -4.06
C ILE A 64 -10.05 -4.75 -4.54
N GLU A 65 -10.90 -4.27 -3.62
CA GLU A 65 -12.26 -3.84 -3.92
C GLU A 65 -12.64 -2.57 -3.17
N VAL A 66 -13.28 -1.63 -3.85
CA VAL A 66 -13.97 -0.50 -3.24
C VAL A 66 -15.38 -0.96 -2.90
N GLU A 67 -15.60 -1.43 -1.67
CA GLU A 67 -16.83 -2.12 -1.30
C GLU A 67 -18.03 -1.18 -1.12
N ALA A 68 -17.81 -0.02 -0.49
CA ALA A 68 -18.91 0.89 -0.14
C ALA A 68 -18.41 2.28 0.26
N ILE A 69 -19.35 3.20 0.38
CA ILE A 69 -19.19 4.45 1.14
C ILE A 69 -19.84 4.25 2.50
N ASP A 70 -19.07 4.47 3.56
CA ASP A 70 -19.51 4.39 4.95
C ASP A 70 -19.44 5.79 5.62
N SER A 71 -20.01 5.92 6.81
CA SER A 71 -19.79 7.07 7.69
C SER A 71 -19.09 6.62 8.97
N ILE A 72 -17.97 7.26 9.30
CA ILE A 72 -17.25 7.07 10.57
C ILE A 72 -17.09 8.44 11.21
N ASP A 73 -17.60 8.60 12.44
CA ASP A 73 -17.55 9.85 13.20
C ASP A 73 -18.08 11.05 12.37
N ASP A 74 -19.26 10.84 11.72
CA ASP A 74 -19.94 11.77 10.81
C ASP A 74 -19.13 12.20 9.57
N ARG A 75 -18.06 11.45 9.23
CA ARG A 75 -17.24 11.67 8.03
C ARG A 75 -17.51 10.59 6.99
N GLU A 76 -17.72 11.02 5.75
CA GLU A 76 -17.77 10.10 4.60
C GLU A 76 -16.43 9.40 4.40
N THR A 77 -16.45 8.10 4.23
CA THR A 77 -15.26 7.27 4.01
C THR A 77 -15.54 6.21 2.97
N TYR A 78 -14.55 5.95 2.11
CA TYR A 78 -14.57 4.78 1.23
C TYR A 78 -14.04 3.57 1.99
N ARG A 79 -14.82 2.50 2.03
CA ARG A 79 -14.38 1.21 2.55
C ARG A 79 -13.72 0.43 1.43
N VAL A 80 -12.43 0.22 1.56
CA VAL A 80 -11.61 -0.54 0.61
C VAL A 80 -11.09 -1.80 1.28
N ALA A 81 -11.35 -2.95 0.66
CA ALA A 81 -10.87 -4.24 1.12
C ALA A 81 -9.76 -4.78 0.21
N MET A 82 -8.74 -5.35 0.82
CA MET A 82 -7.70 -6.13 0.17
C MET A 82 -7.70 -7.53 0.78
N GLU A 83 -7.85 -8.56 -0.05
CA GLU A 83 -7.93 -9.94 0.39
C GLU A 83 -6.88 -10.82 -0.28
N ALA A 84 -6.43 -11.84 0.44
CA ALA A 84 -5.57 -12.89 -0.10
C ALA A 84 -5.98 -14.24 0.45
N TRP A 85 -6.04 -15.23 -0.42
CA TRP A 85 -6.33 -16.60 -0.01
C TRP A 85 -5.57 -17.61 -0.85
N GLY A 86 -5.22 -18.74 -0.23
CA GLY A 86 -4.50 -19.83 -0.90
C GLY A 86 -3.51 -20.55 -0.01
N GLY A 87 -2.35 -20.83 -0.55
CA GLY A 87 -1.26 -21.57 0.08
C GLY A 87 -1.33 -23.07 -0.11
N PRO A 88 -0.23 -23.79 0.16
CA PRO A 88 -0.20 -25.24 0.10
C PRO A 88 -1.08 -25.88 1.19
N PRO A 89 -1.48 -27.15 1.06
CA PRO A 89 -2.42 -27.79 2.00
C PRO A 89 -2.01 -27.73 3.48
N PHE A 90 -0.70 -27.65 3.76
CA PHE A 90 -0.15 -27.58 5.12
C PHE A 90 0.05 -26.15 5.63
N TYR A 91 -0.19 -25.13 4.79
CA TYR A 91 -0.04 -23.72 5.17
C TYR A 91 -1.08 -22.88 4.41
N ARG A 92 -2.26 -22.79 4.96
CA ARG A 92 -3.34 -21.99 4.41
C ARG A 92 -3.19 -20.53 4.78
N VAL A 93 -3.49 -19.67 3.83
CA VAL A 93 -3.59 -18.23 4.00
C VAL A 93 -5.00 -17.78 3.73
N GLN A 94 -5.52 -16.93 4.59
CA GLN A 94 -6.79 -16.24 4.42
C GLN A 94 -6.67 -14.90 5.16
N ASP A 95 -6.26 -13.88 4.44
CA ASP A 95 -6.02 -12.56 4.96
C ASP A 95 -7.03 -11.58 4.39
N ARG A 96 -7.51 -10.66 5.23
CA ARG A 96 -8.33 -9.54 4.83
C ARG A 96 -7.86 -8.28 5.54
N GLN A 97 -7.59 -7.25 4.76
CA GLN A 97 -7.27 -5.92 5.24
C GLN A 97 -8.33 -4.96 4.73
N VAL A 98 -8.83 -4.08 5.59
CA VAL A 98 -9.88 -3.12 5.24
C VAL A 98 -9.45 -1.74 5.71
N SER A 99 -9.42 -0.79 4.80
CA SER A 99 -9.17 0.61 5.09
C SER A 99 -10.44 1.42 4.87
N TRP A 100 -10.76 2.31 5.81
CA TRP A 100 -11.74 3.37 5.65
C TRP A 100 -11.00 4.67 5.36
N ILE A 101 -11.14 5.15 4.14
CA ILE A 101 -10.34 6.25 3.59
C ILE A 101 -11.22 7.48 3.46
N ARG A 102 -10.87 8.56 4.16
CA ARG A 102 -11.50 9.86 3.97
C ARG A 102 -11.09 10.43 2.61
N PRO A 103 -12.05 10.95 1.80
CA PRO A 103 -11.72 11.48 0.47
C PRO A 103 -10.94 12.81 0.51
N GLN A 104 -11.12 13.66 1.53
CA GLN A 104 -10.58 15.00 1.47
C GLN A 104 -10.20 15.56 2.85
N PRO A 105 -8.91 15.84 3.10
CA PRO A 105 -7.75 15.29 2.39
C PRO A 105 -7.70 13.76 2.51
N LEU A 106 -7.13 13.07 1.52
CA LEU A 106 -7.01 11.63 1.54
C LEU A 106 -6.24 11.17 2.77
N SER A 107 -6.89 10.41 3.64
CA SER A 107 -6.28 9.89 4.87
C SER A 107 -7.04 8.67 5.39
N SER A 108 -6.34 7.80 6.11
CA SER A 108 -6.96 6.69 6.81
C SER A 108 -7.76 7.19 8.02
N VAL A 109 -8.96 6.65 8.22
CA VAL A 109 -9.80 6.87 9.40
C VAL A 109 -9.84 5.64 10.28
N ARG A 110 -9.79 4.47 9.65
CA ARG A 110 -9.70 3.17 10.32
C ARG A 110 -8.99 2.19 9.41
N PHE A 111 -8.18 1.32 9.99
CA PHE A 111 -7.54 0.22 9.30
C PHE A 111 -7.67 -1.07 10.10
N GLU A 112 -8.24 -2.11 9.51
CA GLU A 112 -8.39 -3.42 10.12
C GLU A 112 -7.61 -4.47 9.34
N GLN A 113 -6.91 -5.33 10.08
CA GLN A 113 -6.19 -6.48 9.53
C GLN A 113 -6.71 -7.74 10.21
N ARG A 114 -7.14 -8.71 9.43
CA ARG A 114 -7.46 -10.07 9.86
C ARG A 114 -6.54 -11.02 9.13
N LEU A 115 -5.55 -11.54 9.84
CA LEU A 115 -4.51 -12.38 9.28
C LEU A 115 -4.69 -13.81 9.77
N SER A 116 -4.68 -14.75 8.83
CA SER A 116 -4.76 -16.18 9.11
C SER A 116 -3.80 -16.93 8.20
N GLU A 117 -2.57 -17.16 8.68
CA GLU A 117 -1.46 -17.75 7.94
C GLU A 117 -0.94 -19.01 8.66
N GLY A 118 -1.39 -20.16 8.22
CA GLY A 118 -1.09 -21.43 8.89
C GLY A 118 -1.60 -21.44 10.35
N SER A 119 -0.68 -21.47 11.30
CA SER A 119 -1.01 -21.38 12.74
C SER A 119 -1.04 -19.94 13.27
N TYR A 120 -0.54 -18.98 12.51
CA TYR A 120 -0.54 -17.58 12.90
C TYR A 120 -1.91 -16.97 12.65
N LYS A 121 -2.51 -16.37 13.68
CA LYS A 121 -3.75 -15.61 13.58
C LYS A 121 -3.60 -14.30 14.32
N ARG A 122 -4.08 -13.23 13.71
CA ARG A 122 -4.03 -11.92 14.32
C ARG A 122 -5.13 -11.03 13.73
N ASP A 123 -5.91 -10.46 14.63
CA ASP A 123 -6.89 -9.42 14.29
C ASP A 123 -6.46 -8.12 14.97
N THR A 124 -6.24 -7.08 14.17
CA THR A 124 -5.77 -5.78 14.63
C THR A 124 -6.61 -4.68 14.01
N ARG A 125 -6.94 -3.64 14.79
CA ARG A 125 -7.58 -2.41 14.34
C ARG A 125 -6.72 -1.22 14.73
N TYR A 126 -6.50 -0.34 13.79
CA TYR A 126 -5.98 1.00 14.01
C TYR A 126 -7.12 2.00 13.79
N SER A 127 -7.38 2.86 14.78
CA SER A 127 -8.38 3.93 14.73
C SER A 127 -7.66 5.27 14.76
N PHE A 128 -7.92 6.14 13.79
CA PHE A 128 -7.20 7.40 13.63
C PHE A 128 -8.08 8.55 14.11
N ASP A 129 -7.64 9.27 15.13
CA ASP A 129 -8.18 10.55 15.53
C ASP A 129 -7.49 11.64 14.70
N LEU A 130 -8.17 12.09 13.64
CA LEU A 130 -7.62 13.07 12.71
C LEU A 130 -7.61 14.50 13.28
N ASP A 131 -8.42 14.78 14.30
CA ASP A 131 -8.43 16.08 14.98
C ASP A 131 -7.37 16.13 16.08
N GLY A 132 -7.22 15.04 16.83
CA GLY A 132 -6.17 14.85 17.82
C GLY A 132 -4.80 14.49 17.24
N MET A 133 -4.72 14.22 15.93
CA MET A 133 -3.50 13.80 15.22
C MET A 133 -2.81 12.61 15.88
N THR A 134 -3.60 11.58 16.22
CA THR A 134 -3.12 10.35 16.85
C THR A 134 -3.79 9.11 16.27
N TYR A 135 -3.21 7.94 16.54
CA TYR A 135 -3.90 6.66 16.36
C TYR A 135 -3.84 5.79 17.62
N ASP A 136 -4.85 4.95 17.74
CA ASP A 136 -4.92 3.87 18.72
C ASP A 136 -4.92 2.53 18.02
N ARG A 137 -4.19 1.57 18.61
CA ARG A 137 -4.22 0.18 18.17
C ARG A 137 -5.01 -0.68 19.14
N HIS A 138 -5.86 -1.54 18.59
CA HIS A 138 -6.62 -2.56 19.28
C HIS A 138 -6.32 -3.94 18.69
N ASP A 139 -6.16 -4.94 19.53
CA ASP A 139 -6.07 -6.35 19.12
C ASP A 139 -7.28 -7.12 19.70
N ILE A 140 -7.72 -8.20 19.03
CA ILE A 140 -8.73 -9.09 19.61
C ILE A 140 -8.07 -9.98 20.68
N VAL A 141 -8.58 -9.88 21.90
CA VAL A 141 -8.21 -10.73 23.03
C VAL A 141 -9.50 -11.31 23.61
N ASP A 142 -9.62 -12.63 23.67
CA ASP A 142 -10.82 -13.34 24.14
C ASP A 142 -12.11 -12.94 23.40
N GLY A 143 -12.00 -12.65 22.10
CA GLY A 143 -13.12 -12.25 21.23
C GLY A 143 -13.54 -10.78 21.32
N GLU A 144 -12.86 -9.96 22.12
CA GLU A 144 -13.13 -8.54 22.30
C GLU A 144 -11.98 -7.66 21.82
N TRP A 145 -12.29 -6.49 21.28
CA TRP A 145 -11.30 -5.48 20.94
C TRP A 145 -10.72 -4.84 22.21
N ARG A 146 -9.42 -4.94 22.40
CA ARG A 146 -8.70 -4.35 23.54
C ARG A 146 -7.57 -3.45 23.06
N ALA A 147 -7.48 -2.26 23.64
CA ALA A 147 -6.41 -1.32 23.34
C ALA A 147 -5.03 -1.89 23.72
N ARG A 148 -4.02 -1.58 22.91
CA ARG A 148 -2.62 -1.86 23.17
C ARG A 148 -2.01 -0.63 23.82
N ASN A 149 -1.67 -0.71 25.09
CA ASN A 149 -1.17 0.44 25.86
C ASN A 149 0.08 1.11 25.24
N GLU A 150 0.93 0.32 24.58
CA GLU A 150 2.14 0.83 23.92
C GLU A 150 1.85 1.56 22.60
N GLU A 151 0.65 1.40 22.06
CA GLU A 151 0.20 2.02 20.81
C GLU A 151 -1.15 2.72 21.01
N THR A 152 -1.27 3.55 22.05
CA THR A 152 -2.41 4.43 22.35
C THR A 152 -1.99 5.88 22.26
N ALA A 153 -2.79 6.71 21.61
CA ALA A 153 -2.52 8.13 21.33
C ALA A 153 -1.13 8.36 20.67
N VAL A 154 -0.77 7.47 19.75
CA VAL A 154 0.50 7.60 19.02
C VAL A 154 0.37 8.71 18.00
N PRO A 155 1.28 9.71 17.95
CA PRO A 155 1.22 10.81 17.01
C PRO A 155 1.25 10.34 15.55
N ILE A 156 0.47 11.02 14.70
CA ILE A 156 0.48 10.87 13.24
C ILE A 156 0.70 12.24 12.57
N LEU A 157 1.10 12.18 11.31
CA LEU A 157 1.16 13.37 10.46
C LEU A 157 -0.17 13.55 9.71
N GLU A 158 -0.42 14.76 9.23
CA GLU A 158 -1.60 15.07 8.43
C GLU A 158 -1.64 14.19 7.18
N GLY A 159 -2.84 13.69 6.86
CA GLY A 159 -3.02 12.79 5.73
C GLY A 159 -2.37 11.41 5.90
N ALA A 160 -2.27 10.91 7.13
CA ALA A 160 -1.70 9.60 7.41
C ALA A 160 -2.36 8.48 6.62
N LEU A 161 -1.53 7.60 6.05
CA LEU A 161 -1.92 6.48 5.18
C LEU A 161 -1.56 5.14 5.83
N ASP A 162 -2.46 4.18 5.71
CA ASP A 162 -2.19 2.76 5.97
C ASP A 162 -1.77 2.02 4.68
N ASP A 163 -1.55 0.71 4.79
CA ASP A 163 -1.05 -0.13 3.70
C ASP A 163 -1.99 -0.18 2.48
N VAL A 164 -3.30 -0.12 2.69
CA VAL A 164 -4.31 -0.17 1.63
C VAL A 164 -4.52 1.22 1.03
N SER A 165 -4.71 2.23 1.88
CA SER A 165 -4.91 3.61 1.43
C SER A 165 -3.70 4.15 0.66
N PHE A 166 -2.49 3.70 0.99
CA PHE A 166 -1.28 4.02 0.25
C PHE A 166 -1.34 3.60 -1.23
N LEU A 167 -1.86 2.39 -1.52
CA LEU A 167 -2.02 1.93 -2.90
C LEU A 167 -2.96 2.83 -3.70
N PHE A 168 -4.04 3.30 -3.07
CA PHE A 168 -4.98 4.24 -3.68
C PHE A 168 -4.37 5.62 -3.86
N PHE A 169 -3.63 6.11 -2.88
CA PHE A 169 -2.86 7.35 -3.01
C PHE A 169 -1.88 7.32 -4.19
N ALA A 170 -1.14 6.23 -4.35
CA ALA A 170 -0.20 6.07 -5.46
C ALA A 170 -0.89 6.13 -6.83
N ARG A 171 -2.13 5.66 -6.96
CA ARG A 171 -2.93 5.73 -8.20
C ARG A 171 -3.30 7.16 -8.59
N LEU A 172 -3.33 8.08 -7.64
CA LEU A 172 -3.75 9.47 -7.83
C LEU A 172 -2.59 10.42 -8.18
N LEU A 173 -1.36 9.97 -8.05
CA LEU A 173 -0.19 10.82 -8.31
C LEU A 173 -0.03 11.13 -9.81
N PRO A 174 0.44 12.34 -10.17
CA PRO A 174 0.79 12.70 -11.54
C PRO A 174 2.09 12.00 -11.94
N LEU A 175 2.00 10.70 -12.30
CA LEU A 175 3.15 9.85 -12.55
C LEU A 175 3.83 10.18 -13.88
N GLU A 176 5.01 10.82 -13.82
CA GLU A 176 5.87 11.07 -14.97
C GLU A 176 7.21 10.34 -14.82
N VAL A 177 7.68 9.70 -15.89
CA VAL A 177 8.93 8.93 -15.86
C VAL A 177 10.11 9.80 -15.47
N GLY A 178 10.90 9.32 -14.50
CA GLY A 178 12.04 10.01 -13.92
C GLY A 178 11.71 10.87 -12.70
N GLN A 179 10.43 11.04 -12.35
CA GLN A 179 10.06 11.73 -11.13
C GLN A 179 10.22 10.85 -9.89
N ARG A 180 10.51 11.52 -8.77
CA ARG A 180 10.59 10.94 -7.44
C ARG A 180 9.76 11.81 -6.49
N TYR A 181 8.87 11.17 -5.78
CA TYR A 181 8.01 11.77 -4.76
C TYR A 181 8.44 11.30 -3.39
N GLU A 182 8.46 12.20 -2.40
CA GLU A 182 8.73 11.89 -1.00
C GLU A 182 7.59 12.46 -0.15
N PHE A 183 7.03 11.64 0.76
CA PHE A 183 5.91 12.00 1.59
C PHE A 183 6.09 11.45 3.00
N ASP A 184 5.90 12.29 4.02
CA ASP A 184 5.83 11.86 5.41
C ASP A 184 4.39 11.51 5.78
N ARG A 185 3.82 10.50 5.08
CA ARG A 185 2.39 10.15 5.18
C ARG A 185 2.12 8.73 5.65
N TYR A 186 3.12 7.92 5.91
CA TYR A 186 2.85 6.62 6.50
C TYR A 186 2.51 6.78 7.98
N PHE A 187 1.43 6.12 8.45
CA PHE A 187 0.91 6.33 9.80
C PHE A 187 1.90 5.95 10.92
N LYS A 188 2.84 5.04 10.65
CA LYS A 188 3.94 4.76 11.58
C LYS A 188 5.16 5.60 11.22
N GLU A 189 5.65 6.38 12.17
CA GLU A 189 6.81 7.26 11.98
C GLU A 189 8.00 6.54 11.33
N SER A 190 8.26 5.29 11.75
CA SER A 190 9.36 4.48 11.21
C SER A 190 9.23 4.14 9.72
N GLY A 191 8.08 4.37 9.10
CA GLY A 191 7.84 4.13 7.66
C GLY A 191 8.12 5.34 6.79
N ASN A 192 8.41 6.48 7.37
CA ASN A 192 8.64 7.73 6.66
C ASN A 192 10.12 8.04 6.43
N PRO A 193 10.47 8.78 5.36
CA PRO A 193 9.55 9.15 4.30
C PRO A 193 9.15 7.97 3.43
N VAL A 194 7.92 7.99 2.93
CA VAL A 194 7.49 7.13 1.83
C VAL A 194 7.99 7.72 0.53
N ILE A 195 8.64 6.91 -0.30
CA ILE A 195 9.20 7.34 -1.57
C ILE A 195 8.50 6.59 -2.70
N ILE A 196 8.16 7.30 -3.78
CA ILE A 196 7.67 6.71 -5.02
C ILE A 196 8.55 7.20 -6.16
N GLU A 197 9.28 6.28 -6.78
CA GLU A 197 10.08 6.54 -7.98
C GLU A 197 9.33 6.08 -9.22
N VAL A 198 9.17 6.94 -10.21
CA VAL A 198 8.54 6.60 -11.49
C VAL A 198 9.61 6.15 -12.47
N LEU A 199 9.68 4.84 -12.72
CA LEU A 199 10.83 4.23 -13.39
C LEU A 199 10.74 4.29 -14.91
N ARG A 200 9.60 3.85 -15.49
CA ARG A 200 9.46 3.63 -16.93
C ARG A 200 8.01 3.41 -17.35
N ARG A 201 7.77 3.47 -18.64
CA ARG A 201 6.57 2.92 -19.27
C ARG A 201 6.92 1.63 -19.99
N GLU A 202 6.05 0.63 -19.88
CA GLU A 202 6.21 -0.62 -20.64
C GLU A 202 4.86 -1.31 -20.87
N GLU A 203 4.76 -2.03 -21.99
CA GLU A 203 3.64 -2.92 -22.23
C GLU A 203 3.87 -4.25 -21.53
N ILE A 204 2.88 -4.71 -20.78
CA ILE A 204 2.93 -6.01 -20.12
C ILE A 204 1.70 -6.86 -20.45
N ARG A 205 1.91 -8.17 -20.49
CA ARG A 205 0.85 -9.15 -20.64
C ARG A 205 0.63 -9.91 -19.34
N VAL A 206 -0.61 -9.89 -18.86
CA VAL A 206 -1.09 -10.61 -17.68
C VAL A 206 -2.33 -11.43 -18.04
N PRO A 207 -2.85 -12.33 -17.18
CA PRO A 207 -4.05 -13.12 -17.51
C PRO A 207 -5.27 -12.28 -17.92
N ALA A 208 -5.48 -11.10 -17.33
CA ALA A 208 -6.57 -10.19 -17.68
C ALA A 208 -6.41 -9.52 -19.07
N GLY A 209 -5.22 -9.55 -19.68
CA GLY A 209 -4.99 -8.91 -20.99
C GLY A 209 -3.59 -8.33 -21.16
N THR A 210 -3.47 -7.45 -22.16
CA THR A 210 -2.25 -6.67 -22.45
C THR A 210 -2.52 -5.22 -22.12
N PHE A 211 -1.62 -4.59 -21.36
CA PHE A 211 -1.78 -3.22 -20.84
C PHE A 211 -0.53 -2.38 -21.09
N GLN A 212 -0.74 -1.13 -21.50
CA GLN A 212 0.28 -0.10 -21.37
C GLN A 212 0.35 0.29 -19.92
N THR A 213 1.55 0.27 -19.32
CA THR A 213 1.72 0.54 -17.90
C THR A 213 2.79 1.57 -17.62
N ILE A 214 2.60 2.29 -16.51
CA ILE A 214 3.65 3.06 -15.86
C ILE A 214 4.10 2.30 -14.63
N VAL A 215 5.42 2.13 -14.51
CA VAL A 215 6.04 1.32 -13.46
C VAL A 215 6.61 2.25 -12.39
N VAL A 216 6.17 2.05 -11.18
CA VAL A 216 6.66 2.81 -10.03
C VAL A 216 7.34 1.88 -9.01
N ARG A 217 8.32 2.41 -8.29
CA ARG A 217 8.97 1.75 -7.15
C ARG A 217 8.56 2.46 -5.88
N PRO A 218 7.65 1.88 -5.08
CA PRO A 218 7.38 2.36 -3.74
C PRO A 218 8.48 1.89 -2.78
N ILE A 219 8.92 2.78 -1.89
CA ILE A 219 9.86 2.49 -0.82
C ILE A 219 9.25 3.04 0.47
N ILE A 220 9.02 2.15 1.44
CA ILE A 220 8.55 2.50 2.78
C ILE A 220 9.67 2.09 3.75
N GLN A 221 10.09 2.97 4.65
CA GLN A 221 11.23 2.76 5.55
C GLN A 221 10.97 1.69 6.64
N THR A 222 10.09 0.73 6.35
CA THR A 222 9.78 -0.40 7.23
C THR A 222 10.33 -1.71 6.65
N GLY A 223 10.47 -2.75 7.46
CA GLY A 223 10.82 -4.08 6.95
C GLY A 223 9.68 -4.64 6.09
N GLY A 224 10.00 -5.38 5.05
CA GLY A 224 9.03 -6.05 4.19
C GLY A 224 9.30 -5.88 2.69
N ALA A 225 8.29 -6.13 1.85
CA ALA A 225 8.43 -6.12 0.40
C ALA A 225 8.74 -4.72 -0.19
N PHE A 226 8.35 -3.67 0.52
CA PHE A 226 8.61 -2.26 0.16
C PHE A 226 9.70 -1.62 1.04
N GLY A 227 10.36 -2.38 1.91
CA GLY A 227 11.36 -1.89 2.83
C GLY A 227 12.77 -1.86 2.26
N ASP A 228 13.68 -1.33 3.09
CA ASP A 228 15.11 -1.21 2.77
C ASP A 228 15.70 -2.62 2.51
N GLY A 229 16.12 -2.87 1.27
CA GLY A 229 16.61 -4.16 0.77
C GLY A 229 15.56 -5.04 0.06
N GLY A 230 14.29 -4.61 -0.03
CA GLY A 230 13.27 -5.17 -0.92
C GLY A 230 13.15 -4.33 -2.19
N GLU A 231 13.14 -4.97 -3.37
CA GLU A 231 12.80 -4.28 -4.62
C GLU A 231 11.34 -4.61 -4.96
N ALA A 232 10.46 -3.63 -4.82
CA ALA A 232 9.08 -3.75 -5.27
C ALA A 232 8.86 -2.88 -6.52
N GLU A 233 8.14 -3.40 -7.50
CA GLU A 233 7.67 -2.67 -8.66
C GLU A 233 6.15 -2.81 -8.74
N LEU A 234 5.46 -1.69 -8.76
CA LEU A 234 4.02 -1.60 -8.97
C LEU A 234 3.75 -1.11 -10.39
N TYR A 235 2.99 -1.89 -11.14
CA TYR A 235 2.61 -1.62 -12.52
C TYR A 235 1.18 -1.11 -12.54
N LEU A 236 1.01 0.16 -12.88
CA LEU A 236 -0.29 0.81 -13.02
C LEU A 236 -0.63 0.99 -14.50
N THR A 237 -1.88 0.87 -14.91
CA THR A 237 -2.25 1.21 -16.27
C THR A 237 -1.90 2.68 -16.57
N ASP A 238 -1.38 2.96 -17.78
CA ASP A 238 -1.03 4.31 -18.22
C ASP A 238 -2.27 4.99 -18.83
N ASP A 239 -3.35 4.99 -18.05
CA ASP A 239 -4.64 5.65 -18.34
C ASP A 239 -5.21 6.27 -17.06
N ASP A 240 -6.34 6.95 -17.13
CA ASP A 240 -6.95 7.64 -15.99
C ASP A 240 -7.42 6.70 -14.86
N ARG A 241 -7.60 5.41 -15.14
CA ARG A 241 -8.03 4.43 -14.14
C ARG A 241 -6.91 4.01 -13.22
N ARG A 242 -5.65 4.04 -13.69
CA ARG A 242 -4.46 3.65 -12.91
C ARG A 242 -4.64 2.29 -12.20
N LEU A 243 -5.19 1.30 -12.91
CA LEU A 243 -5.41 -0.03 -12.35
C LEU A 243 -4.09 -0.69 -11.96
N ILE A 244 -4.08 -1.39 -10.86
CA ILE A 244 -2.94 -2.22 -10.48
C ILE A 244 -2.96 -3.48 -11.36
N VAL A 245 -2.00 -3.58 -12.28
CA VAL A 245 -1.91 -4.70 -13.23
C VAL A 245 -0.96 -5.78 -12.71
N ARG A 246 0.09 -5.35 -12.03
CA ARG A 246 1.08 -6.25 -11.44
C ARG A 246 1.73 -5.60 -10.22
N LEU A 247 1.98 -6.41 -9.21
CA LEU A 247 2.95 -6.10 -8.16
C LEU A 247 4.05 -7.18 -8.22
N LYS A 248 5.29 -6.76 -8.38
CA LYS A 248 6.47 -7.62 -8.33
C LYS A 248 7.29 -7.24 -7.12
N THR A 249 7.72 -8.23 -6.33
CA THR A 249 8.65 -8.02 -5.23
C THR A 249 9.82 -8.95 -5.39
N SER A 250 11.03 -8.43 -5.16
CA SER A 250 12.26 -9.22 -5.14
C SER A 250 12.79 -9.23 -3.71
N MET A 251 13.03 -10.42 -3.20
CA MET A 251 13.58 -10.63 -1.86
C MET A 251 14.81 -11.53 -1.96
N ALA A 252 15.60 -11.59 -0.89
CA ALA A 252 16.83 -12.43 -0.85
C ALA A 252 16.56 -13.91 -1.21
N VAL A 253 15.32 -14.39 -1.05
CA VAL A 253 14.90 -15.76 -1.36
C VAL A 253 13.73 -15.73 -2.34
N GLY A 254 14.00 -15.39 -3.62
CA GLY A 254 13.00 -15.47 -4.69
C GLY A 254 12.18 -14.20 -4.91
N SER A 255 11.18 -14.29 -5.77
CA SER A 255 10.31 -13.16 -6.13
C SER A 255 8.85 -13.51 -5.97
N GLY A 256 8.10 -12.61 -5.33
CA GLY A 256 6.65 -12.65 -5.29
C GLY A 256 6.04 -11.85 -6.43
N ASN A 257 4.91 -12.30 -6.96
CA ASN A 257 4.19 -11.60 -8.00
C ASN A 257 2.69 -11.71 -7.78
N LEU A 258 2.01 -10.57 -7.96
CA LEU A 258 0.58 -10.52 -8.20
C LEU A 258 0.37 -10.16 -9.68
N PHE A 259 -0.53 -10.85 -10.36
CA PHE A 259 -0.91 -10.55 -11.74
C PHE A 259 -2.42 -10.39 -11.82
N LEU A 260 -2.87 -9.30 -12.42
CA LEU A 260 -4.29 -9.04 -12.65
C LEU A 260 -4.90 -10.18 -13.49
N THR A 261 -5.99 -10.75 -12.99
CA THR A 261 -6.75 -11.84 -13.64
C THR A 261 -8.15 -11.42 -14.06
N GLY A 262 -8.72 -10.41 -13.40
CA GLY A 262 -10.05 -9.87 -13.66
C GLY A 262 -10.17 -8.44 -13.17
N TYR A 263 -11.13 -7.71 -13.76
CA TYR A 263 -11.44 -6.34 -13.40
C TYR A 263 -12.92 -6.04 -13.60
N GLU A 264 -13.54 -5.48 -12.57
CA GLU A 264 -14.89 -4.92 -12.60
C GLU A 264 -14.79 -3.41 -12.35
N PRO A 265 -15.36 -2.56 -13.20
CA PRO A 265 -15.09 -1.11 -13.16
C PRO A 265 -15.78 -0.37 -12.00
N GLY A 266 -16.80 -0.97 -11.37
CA GLY A 266 -17.62 -0.27 -10.38
C GLY A 266 -18.54 0.79 -10.98
N GLU A 267 -19.16 1.60 -10.11
CA GLU A 267 -20.06 2.69 -10.50
C GLU A 267 -19.39 4.05 -10.33
N GLY A 268 -19.40 4.86 -11.40
CA GLY A 268 -18.76 6.17 -11.45
C GLY A 268 -17.39 6.16 -12.12
N ASP A 269 -16.82 7.34 -12.28
CA ASP A 269 -15.50 7.52 -12.86
C ASP A 269 -14.47 7.85 -11.77
N LEU A 270 -13.23 7.38 -11.94
CA LEU A 270 -12.10 7.89 -11.20
C LEU A 270 -11.94 9.37 -11.61
N ILE A 271 -12.01 10.29 -10.65
CA ILE A 271 -11.80 11.71 -10.95
C ILE A 271 -10.29 11.95 -11.00
N PRO A 272 -9.76 12.42 -12.15
CA PRO A 272 -8.36 12.75 -12.29
C PRO A 272 -7.99 13.91 -11.35
N ILE A 273 -6.76 13.90 -10.88
CA ILE A 273 -6.17 15.00 -10.14
C ILE A 273 -5.97 16.16 -11.13
N ASP A 274 -6.37 17.37 -10.74
CA ASP A 274 -5.94 18.58 -11.44
C ASP A 274 -4.44 18.79 -11.18
N THR A 275 -3.63 18.46 -12.19
CA THR A 275 -2.17 18.52 -12.11
C THR A 275 -1.61 19.95 -12.21
N SER A 276 -2.46 20.96 -12.31
CA SER A 276 -2.02 22.36 -12.45
C SER A 276 -1.33 22.94 -11.21
N ALA A 277 -1.46 22.29 -10.05
CA ALA A 277 -0.86 22.70 -8.79
C ALA A 277 0.35 21.84 -8.33
N ALA A 278 0.66 20.75 -9.03
CA ALA A 278 1.69 19.80 -8.64
C ALA A 278 2.88 19.87 -9.58
N SER A 279 3.99 20.41 -9.16
CA SER A 279 5.34 19.92 -9.44
C SER A 279 6.42 20.94 -9.09
N VAL A 280 7.25 20.58 -8.14
CA VAL A 280 8.67 20.95 -8.23
C VAL A 280 9.39 19.66 -8.58
N PRO A 281 9.85 19.46 -9.81
CA PRO A 281 10.67 18.32 -10.16
C PRO A 281 11.99 18.42 -9.41
N VAL A 282 12.34 17.41 -8.63
CA VAL A 282 13.74 17.24 -8.20
C VAL A 282 14.47 16.69 -9.42
N ASP A 283 15.23 17.54 -10.08
CA ASP A 283 16.10 17.18 -11.21
C ASP A 283 17.19 16.21 -10.72
N LEU A 284 17.10 14.95 -11.10
CA LEU A 284 18.10 13.90 -10.79
C LEU A 284 19.43 14.10 -11.55
N ALA A 285 19.57 15.18 -12.34
CA ALA A 285 20.76 15.43 -13.13
C ALA A 285 21.92 16.09 -12.38
N ASP A 286 21.66 16.65 -11.16
CA ASP A 286 22.67 17.50 -10.48
C ASP A 286 23.46 16.82 -9.35
N THR A 287 23.44 15.47 -9.27
CA THR A 287 24.24 14.75 -8.27
C THR A 287 25.50 14.06 -8.85
N ARG A 288 25.97 14.50 -10.00
CA ARG A 288 27.21 13.98 -10.59
C ARG A 288 28.20 15.09 -10.92
N GLU A 289 28.59 15.85 -9.96
CA GLU A 289 29.88 16.57 -9.99
C GLU A 289 30.28 16.96 -8.57
N ASP A 290 31.56 16.72 -8.27
CA ASP A 290 32.32 17.09 -7.09
C ASP A 290 32.46 16.04 -5.98
N LEU A 291 33.32 15.07 -6.27
CA LEU A 291 34.24 14.50 -5.28
C LEU A 291 35.69 14.67 -5.77
N PRO A 292 36.57 15.31 -4.94
CA PRO A 292 37.97 15.47 -5.24
C PRO A 292 38.76 14.14 -5.18
#